data_fc2ad9e3e852bb5cd22b0e9d85656f6f
#
_entry.id   fc2ad9e3e852bb5cd22b0e9d85656f6f
#
_cell.length_a   1.000
_cell.length_b   1.000
_cell.length_c   1.000
_cell.angle_alpha   90.00
_cell.angle_beta   90.00
_cell.angle_gamma   90.00
#
_symmetry.space_group_name_H-M   'P 1'
#
loop_
_entity.id
_entity.type
_entity.pdbx_description
1 polymer ?
#
loop_
_entity_poly.entity_id
_entity_poly.type
_entity_poly.pdbx_seq_one_letter_code
_entity_poly.pdbx_strand_id
1 'polypeptide(L)'
;MYKHFLTSVLLVFFMLSCSKLSPFEGKMRECVQTSLSWRNDTTGIWETAGWWNSANVLTATIRYGAVTKDPAIPSVIEDVFEKARHYQVGVDSTGTPRYCDNFINDYYDDEGWWALAWIEASKLTGEKKYLDMAEIIFDDMTTGWSDACGGGIFWKKNPLHYKNSIANNLFSLTAIRLYKATQNPAYLDWFKKNVDWYMRTGMINTDIYQIEDGTKDDCTPNRNAHYTYNQGVAIAVLAEMYLHSYRMEFSAQILRNLLAAFGMSVLS
;
A
#
# COMPACT_ATOMS: atom_id res chain seq x y z
N MET A 1 2.33 61.41 -7.98
CA MET A 1 3.22 60.56 -8.80
C MET A 1 3.62 59.21 -8.14
N TYR A 2 3.11 58.87 -6.95
CA TYR A 2 3.47 57.61 -6.25
C TYR A 2 2.38 56.52 -6.28
N LYS A 3 1.17 56.77 -6.80
CA LYS A 3 0.08 55.77 -6.83
C LYS A 3 0.11 54.82 -8.00
N HIS A 4 0.85 55.10 -9.06
CA HIS A 4 0.94 54.23 -10.26
C HIS A 4 2.13 53.28 -10.24
N PHE A 5 3.06 53.43 -9.32
CA PHE A 5 4.24 52.54 -9.23
C PHE A 5 3.94 51.25 -8.43
N LEU A 6 3.03 51.29 -7.45
CA LEU A 6 2.66 50.10 -6.69
C LEU A 6 1.77 49.09 -7.43
N THR A 7 0.93 49.57 -8.36
CA THR A 7 0.07 48.72 -9.19
C THR A 7 0.86 47.91 -10.24
N SER A 8 1.94 48.48 -10.76
CA SER A 8 2.78 47.81 -11.75
C SER A 8 3.68 46.74 -11.15
N VAL A 9 4.10 46.88 -9.90
CA VAL A 9 4.93 45.87 -9.19
C VAL A 9 4.10 44.64 -8.78
N LEU A 10 2.84 44.82 -8.40
CA LEU A 10 1.93 43.71 -8.06
C LEU A 10 1.53 42.88 -9.29
N LEU A 11 1.41 43.47 -10.48
CA LEU A 11 1.11 42.75 -11.70
C LEU A 11 2.31 41.94 -12.24
N VAL A 12 3.54 42.35 -11.97
CA VAL A 12 4.75 41.59 -12.36
C VAL A 12 4.94 40.35 -11.48
N PHE A 13 4.56 40.38 -10.19
CA PHE A 13 4.63 39.21 -9.30
C PHE A 13 3.57 38.13 -9.62
N PHE A 14 2.44 38.47 -10.24
CA PHE A 14 1.42 37.51 -10.66
C PHE A 14 1.75 36.78 -11.99
N MET A 15 2.68 37.30 -12.78
CA MET A 15 3.07 36.71 -14.09
C MET A 15 4.26 35.72 -13.97
N LEU A 16 4.87 35.57 -12.78
CA LEU A 16 6.08 34.74 -12.60
C LEU A 16 5.80 33.35 -12.01
N SER A 17 4.53 32.97 -11.87
CA SER A 17 4.16 31.67 -11.27
C SER A 17 3.57 30.67 -12.26
N CYS A 18 3.86 30.81 -13.55
CA CYS A 18 3.63 29.73 -14.50
C CYS A 18 4.97 28.96 -14.68
N SER A 19 5.41 28.27 -13.61
CA SER A 19 6.50 27.32 -13.75
C SER A 19 6.04 26.25 -14.76
N LYS A 20 6.65 26.21 -15.94
CA LYS A 20 6.41 25.12 -16.88
C LYS A 20 6.73 23.82 -16.12
N LEU A 21 5.74 22.95 -15.99
CA LEU A 21 5.94 21.61 -15.45
C LEU A 21 7.15 20.98 -16.15
N SER A 22 8.00 20.28 -15.43
CA SER A 22 9.06 19.51 -16.07
C SER A 22 8.42 18.51 -17.05
N PRO A 23 9.13 18.07 -18.10
CA PRO A 23 8.58 17.06 -19.02
C PRO A 23 8.13 15.79 -18.32
N PHE A 24 8.76 15.46 -17.18
CA PHE A 24 8.39 14.32 -16.36
C PHE A 24 7.07 14.55 -15.60
N GLU A 25 6.90 15.71 -14.99
CA GLU A 25 5.64 16.10 -14.33
C GLU A 25 4.46 16.18 -15.30
N GLY A 26 4.71 16.65 -16.53
CA GLY A 26 3.72 16.65 -17.60
C GLY A 26 3.22 15.24 -17.93
N LYS A 27 4.14 14.28 -18.07
CA LYS A 27 3.80 12.87 -18.30
C LYS A 27 3.09 12.22 -17.11
N MET A 28 3.53 12.50 -15.89
CA MET A 28 2.84 12.00 -14.70
C MET A 28 1.39 12.51 -14.65
N ARG A 29 1.17 13.78 -14.93
CA ARG A 29 -0.17 14.37 -15.01
C ARG A 29 -1.03 13.68 -16.06
N GLU A 30 -0.52 13.49 -17.26
CA GLU A 30 -1.23 12.80 -18.34
C GLU A 30 -1.62 11.36 -17.92
N CYS A 31 -0.69 10.60 -17.36
CA CYS A 31 -0.96 9.25 -16.87
C CYS A 31 -2.05 9.22 -15.79
N VAL A 32 -1.99 10.12 -14.80
CA VAL A 32 -2.99 10.18 -13.73
C VAL A 32 -4.35 10.63 -14.28
N GLN A 33 -4.41 11.65 -15.13
CA GLN A 33 -5.66 12.10 -15.73
C GLN A 33 -6.31 11.01 -16.59
N THR A 34 -5.51 10.28 -17.39
CA THR A 34 -5.98 9.12 -18.15
C THR A 34 -6.52 8.03 -17.22
N SER A 35 -5.79 7.70 -16.16
CA SER A 35 -6.26 6.74 -15.17
C SER A 35 -7.58 7.19 -14.52
N LEU A 36 -7.69 8.45 -14.12
CA LEU A 36 -8.91 8.99 -13.52
C LEU A 36 -10.12 8.93 -14.46
N SER A 37 -9.90 9.08 -15.78
CA SER A 37 -11.00 8.95 -16.76
C SER A 37 -11.57 7.53 -16.88
N TRP A 38 -10.90 6.52 -16.35
CA TRP A 38 -11.37 5.13 -16.31
C TRP A 38 -12.06 4.77 -15.00
N ARG A 39 -12.07 5.67 -14.03
CA ARG A 39 -12.75 5.46 -12.76
C ARG A 39 -14.27 5.56 -12.95
N ASN A 40 -15.00 4.64 -12.35
CA ASN A 40 -16.46 4.71 -12.33
C ASN A 40 -16.91 5.75 -11.29
N ASP A 41 -17.60 6.79 -11.72
CA ASP A 41 -18.05 7.89 -10.86
C ASP A 41 -19.15 7.47 -9.87
N THR A 42 -19.85 6.36 -10.11
CA THR A 42 -20.88 5.85 -9.20
C THR A 42 -20.27 5.05 -8.06
N THR A 43 -19.30 4.20 -8.37
CA THR A 43 -18.70 3.26 -7.41
C THR A 43 -17.38 3.75 -6.81
N GLY A 44 -16.76 4.77 -7.39
CA GLY A 44 -15.45 5.26 -6.99
C GLY A 44 -14.28 4.37 -7.39
N ILE A 45 -14.53 3.22 -8.02
CA ILE A 45 -13.56 2.16 -8.31
C ILE A 45 -13.12 2.20 -9.78
N TRP A 46 -11.91 1.75 -10.05
CA TRP A 46 -11.42 1.41 -11.39
C TRP A 46 -11.83 -0.02 -11.72
N GLU A 47 -13.07 -0.20 -12.18
CA GLU A 47 -13.71 -1.52 -12.35
C GLU A 47 -12.92 -2.46 -13.27
N THR A 48 -12.26 -1.92 -14.31
CA THR A 48 -11.40 -2.70 -15.19
C THR A 48 -10.11 -3.20 -14.51
N ALA A 49 -9.69 -2.54 -13.44
CA ALA A 49 -8.56 -2.97 -12.62
C ALA A 49 -8.99 -3.96 -11.52
N GLY A 50 -10.23 -3.88 -11.07
CA GLY A 50 -10.76 -4.67 -9.97
C GLY A 50 -10.52 -4.07 -8.58
N TRP A 51 -10.99 -4.78 -7.55
CA TRP A 51 -11.07 -4.28 -6.18
C TRP A 51 -9.71 -3.85 -5.58
N TRP A 52 -8.81 -4.80 -5.35
CA TRP A 52 -7.53 -4.50 -4.70
C TRP A 52 -6.59 -3.65 -5.58
N ASN A 53 -6.66 -3.82 -6.90
CA ASN A 53 -5.89 -2.98 -7.82
C ASN A 53 -6.33 -1.52 -7.78
N SER A 54 -7.61 -1.23 -7.50
CA SER A 54 -8.10 0.13 -7.32
C SER A 54 -7.42 0.83 -6.14
N ALA A 55 -7.11 0.12 -5.05
CA ALA A 55 -6.32 0.66 -3.94
C ALA A 55 -4.90 1.06 -4.40
N ASN A 56 -4.29 0.28 -5.29
CA ASN A 56 -2.97 0.60 -5.85
C ASN A 56 -3.02 1.80 -6.80
N VAL A 57 -4.05 1.91 -7.63
CA VAL A 57 -4.26 3.10 -8.48
C VAL A 57 -4.48 4.35 -7.64
N LEU A 58 -5.30 4.24 -6.59
CA LEU A 58 -5.50 5.33 -5.62
C LEU A 58 -4.18 5.73 -4.96
N THR A 59 -3.38 4.78 -4.49
CA THR A 59 -2.07 5.03 -3.89
C THR A 59 -1.14 5.78 -4.84
N ALA A 60 -1.09 5.38 -6.12
CA ALA A 60 -0.31 6.09 -7.14
C ALA A 60 -0.82 7.52 -7.36
N THR A 61 -2.14 7.72 -7.39
CA THR A 61 -2.79 9.02 -7.52
C THR A 61 -2.48 9.93 -6.31
N ILE A 62 -2.52 9.41 -5.09
CA ILE A 62 -2.17 10.14 -3.87
C ILE A 62 -0.70 10.58 -3.92
N ARG A 63 0.21 9.69 -4.31
CA ARG A 63 1.64 10.02 -4.43
C ARG A 63 1.91 11.07 -5.50
N TYR A 64 1.20 11.01 -6.62
CA TYR A 64 1.22 12.08 -7.61
C TYR A 64 0.81 13.41 -6.98
N GLY A 65 -0.31 13.46 -6.24
CA GLY A 65 -0.76 14.66 -5.54
C GLY A 65 0.26 15.19 -4.51
N ALA A 66 0.95 14.28 -3.80
CA ALA A 66 1.98 14.65 -2.83
C ALA A 66 3.19 15.36 -3.49
N VAL A 67 3.57 14.92 -4.70
CA VAL A 67 4.70 15.51 -5.45
C VAL A 67 4.30 16.80 -6.15
N THR A 68 3.16 16.79 -6.86
CA THR A 68 2.75 17.90 -7.75
C THR A 68 1.93 18.99 -7.04
N LYS A 69 1.42 18.69 -5.84
CA LYS A 69 0.47 19.54 -5.10
C LYS A 69 -0.80 19.84 -5.89
N ASP A 70 -1.22 18.91 -6.75
CA ASP A 70 -2.44 19.05 -7.54
C ASP A 70 -3.68 19.16 -6.62
N PRO A 71 -4.39 20.30 -6.64
CA PRO A 71 -5.50 20.55 -5.72
C PRO A 71 -6.74 19.69 -5.96
N ALA A 72 -6.81 18.97 -7.07
CA ALA A 72 -7.92 18.08 -7.37
C ALA A 72 -7.83 16.73 -6.61
N ILE A 73 -6.64 16.32 -6.20
CA ILE A 73 -6.43 14.98 -5.63
C ILE A 73 -7.17 14.75 -4.31
N PRO A 74 -7.23 15.70 -3.34
CA PRO A 74 -8.03 15.50 -2.14
C PRO A 74 -9.50 15.18 -2.41
N SER A 75 -10.11 15.80 -3.42
CA SER A 75 -11.50 15.50 -3.81
C SER A 75 -11.65 14.09 -4.40
N VAL A 76 -10.67 13.62 -5.18
CA VAL A 76 -10.66 12.24 -5.68
C VAL A 76 -10.57 11.23 -4.54
N ILE A 77 -9.72 11.49 -3.54
CA ILE A 77 -9.56 10.63 -2.36
C ILE A 77 -10.88 10.53 -1.60
N GLU A 78 -11.53 11.67 -1.37
CA GLU A 78 -12.82 11.75 -0.68
C GLU A 78 -13.89 10.97 -1.42
N ASP A 79 -13.98 11.15 -2.71
CA ASP A 79 -14.98 10.49 -3.55
C ASP A 79 -14.81 8.96 -3.55
N VAL A 80 -13.57 8.46 -3.63
CA VAL A 80 -13.28 7.02 -3.48
C VAL A 80 -13.65 6.52 -2.09
N PHE A 81 -13.32 7.28 -1.05
CA PHE A 81 -13.61 6.90 0.33
C PHE A 81 -15.11 6.72 0.57
N GLU A 82 -15.92 7.68 0.14
CA GLU A 82 -17.36 7.63 0.37
C GLU A 82 -18.09 6.58 -0.49
N LYS A 83 -17.66 6.40 -1.74
CA LYS A 83 -18.36 5.53 -2.70
C LYS A 83 -17.93 4.06 -2.63
N ALA A 84 -16.65 3.80 -2.35
CA ALA A 84 -16.11 2.44 -2.42
C ALA A 84 -16.17 1.65 -1.10
N ARG A 85 -16.53 2.29 0.02
CA ARG A 85 -16.49 1.63 1.34
C ARG A 85 -17.48 0.46 1.50
N HIS A 86 -18.49 0.35 0.61
CA HIS A 86 -19.48 -0.74 0.56
C HIS A 86 -19.60 -1.31 -0.86
N TYR A 87 -18.49 -1.46 -1.55
CA TYR A 87 -18.46 -1.95 -2.92
C TYR A 87 -18.78 -3.44 -3.01
N GLN A 88 -19.47 -3.85 -4.08
CA GLN A 88 -19.69 -5.27 -4.38
C GLN A 88 -18.40 -5.93 -4.85
N VAL A 89 -17.78 -6.74 -4.00
CA VAL A 89 -16.49 -7.39 -4.25
C VAL A 89 -16.60 -8.74 -4.95
N GLY A 90 -17.79 -9.22 -5.23
CA GLY A 90 -18.02 -10.49 -5.92
C GLY A 90 -19.40 -11.07 -5.65
N VAL A 91 -19.53 -12.37 -5.88
CA VAL A 91 -20.70 -13.18 -5.54
C VAL A 91 -20.26 -14.43 -4.79
N ASP A 92 -21.15 -14.98 -3.97
CA ASP A 92 -20.91 -16.27 -3.31
C ASP A 92 -21.19 -17.46 -4.26
N SER A 93 -21.06 -18.68 -3.73
CA SER A 93 -21.29 -19.91 -4.49
C SER A 93 -22.75 -20.10 -4.97
N THR A 94 -23.68 -19.31 -4.45
CA THR A 94 -25.12 -19.31 -4.83
C THR A 94 -25.44 -18.20 -5.84
N GLY A 95 -24.47 -17.33 -6.17
CA GLY A 95 -24.65 -16.16 -7.02
C GLY A 95 -25.14 -14.93 -6.26
N THR A 96 -25.19 -14.96 -4.92
CA THR A 96 -25.60 -13.81 -4.10
C THR A 96 -24.47 -12.78 -4.03
N PRO A 97 -24.76 -11.47 -4.28
CA PRO A 97 -23.76 -10.41 -4.19
C PRO A 97 -23.10 -10.34 -2.81
N ARG A 98 -21.77 -10.21 -2.81
CA ARG A 98 -20.95 -9.98 -1.62
C ARG A 98 -20.38 -8.58 -1.65
N TYR A 99 -20.52 -7.88 -0.55
CA TYR A 99 -20.05 -6.50 -0.41
C TYR A 99 -18.91 -6.46 0.60
N CYS A 100 -17.96 -5.56 0.40
CA CYS A 100 -17.05 -5.17 1.46
C CYS A 100 -17.81 -4.30 2.48
N ASP A 101 -17.33 -4.29 3.70
CA ASP A 101 -17.77 -3.31 4.70
C ASP A 101 -16.56 -2.54 5.22
N ASN A 102 -16.56 -1.23 5.01
CA ASN A 102 -15.43 -0.37 5.36
C ASN A 102 -14.09 -0.87 4.79
N PHE A 103 -14.09 -1.24 3.50
CA PHE A 103 -12.93 -1.81 2.78
C PHE A 103 -12.45 -3.18 3.29
N ILE A 104 -13.23 -3.80 4.17
CA ILE A 104 -12.97 -5.14 4.71
C ILE A 104 -13.72 -6.16 3.85
N ASN A 105 -13.02 -7.20 3.39
CA ASN A 105 -13.59 -8.31 2.64
C ASN A 105 -13.10 -9.67 3.19
N ASP A 106 -13.09 -10.71 2.37
CA ASP A 106 -12.65 -12.03 2.82
C ASP A 106 -11.13 -12.24 2.72
N TYR A 107 -10.39 -11.30 2.15
CA TYR A 107 -8.98 -11.46 1.80
C TYR A 107 -8.12 -10.42 2.50
N TYR A 108 -7.24 -10.86 3.39
CA TYR A 108 -6.37 -9.97 4.16
C TYR A 108 -5.33 -9.21 3.31
N ASP A 109 -4.95 -9.72 2.15
CA ASP A 109 -4.11 -8.97 1.22
C ASP A 109 -4.87 -7.81 0.57
N ASP A 110 -6.11 -8.01 0.15
CA ASP A 110 -6.97 -6.95 -0.36
C ASP A 110 -7.09 -5.81 0.66
N GLU A 111 -7.35 -6.14 1.91
CA GLU A 111 -7.44 -5.22 3.04
C GLU A 111 -6.13 -4.46 3.25
N GLY A 112 -5.00 -5.15 3.21
CA GLY A 112 -3.68 -4.53 3.36
C GLY A 112 -3.39 -3.47 2.29
N TRP A 113 -3.82 -3.68 1.04
CA TRP A 113 -3.68 -2.68 -0.01
C TRP A 113 -4.50 -1.42 0.28
N TRP A 114 -5.75 -1.57 0.75
CA TRP A 114 -6.61 -0.45 1.13
C TRP A 114 -6.09 0.29 2.36
N ALA A 115 -5.65 -0.42 3.40
CA ALA A 115 -5.05 0.19 4.59
C ALA A 115 -3.85 1.08 4.23
N LEU A 116 -2.97 0.60 3.34
CA LEU A 116 -1.83 1.38 2.87
C LEU A 116 -2.25 2.63 2.09
N ALA A 117 -3.29 2.54 1.26
CA ALA A 117 -3.82 3.69 0.54
C ALA A 117 -4.37 4.75 1.51
N TRP A 118 -5.09 4.34 2.56
CA TRP A 118 -5.64 5.27 3.56
C TRP A 118 -4.58 5.91 4.44
N ILE A 119 -3.51 5.20 4.78
CA ILE A 119 -2.35 5.81 5.45
C ILE A 119 -1.72 6.91 4.57
N GLU A 120 -1.55 6.68 3.27
CA GLU A 120 -1.02 7.70 2.37
C GLU A 120 -2.00 8.87 2.18
N ALA A 121 -3.32 8.60 2.14
CA ALA A 121 -4.36 9.63 2.08
C ALA A 121 -4.32 10.54 3.32
N SER A 122 -4.23 9.96 4.51
CA SER A 122 -4.09 10.72 5.76
C SER A 122 -2.85 11.62 5.75
N LYS A 123 -1.72 11.13 5.26
CA LYS A 123 -0.48 11.94 5.16
C LYS A 123 -0.63 13.12 4.19
N LEU A 124 -1.33 12.92 3.07
CA LEU A 124 -1.51 13.98 2.07
C LEU A 124 -2.50 15.05 2.54
N THR A 125 -3.63 14.63 3.12
CA THR A 125 -4.76 15.52 3.43
C THR A 125 -4.72 16.07 4.84
N GLY A 126 -4.06 15.37 5.78
CA GLY A 126 -4.11 15.65 7.21
C GLY A 126 -5.42 15.20 7.90
N GLU A 127 -6.33 14.56 7.14
CA GLU A 127 -7.62 14.14 7.68
C GLU A 127 -7.51 12.81 8.44
N LYS A 128 -7.95 12.85 9.70
CA LYS A 128 -7.86 11.72 10.64
C LYS A 128 -8.69 10.52 10.19
N LYS A 129 -9.85 10.73 9.55
CA LYS A 129 -10.76 9.65 9.12
C LYS A 129 -10.09 8.57 8.27
N TYR A 130 -9.11 8.95 7.44
CA TYR A 130 -8.37 7.98 6.63
C TYR A 130 -7.42 7.13 7.49
N LEU A 131 -6.76 7.74 8.47
CA LEU A 131 -5.93 6.99 9.40
C LEU A 131 -6.78 6.05 10.26
N ASP A 132 -7.92 6.53 10.78
CA ASP A 132 -8.87 5.71 11.55
C ASP A 132 -9.37 4.51 10.74
N MET A 133 -9.63 4.70 9.44
CA MET A 133 -10.01 3.61 8.54
C MET A 133 -8.89 2.58 8.39
N ALA A 134 -7.65 3.02 8.25
CA ALA A 134 -6.51 2.11 8.16
C ALA A 134 -6.30 1.32 9.47
N GLU A 135 -6.57 1.94 10.62
CA GLU A 135 -6.54 1.26 11.93
C GLU A 135 -7.65 0.19 12.02
N ILE A 136 -8.88 0.53 11.61
CA ILE A 136 -10.02 -0.43 11.57
C ILE A 136 -9.67 -1.63 10.68
N ILE A 137 -9.14 -1.41 9.50
CA ILE A 137 -8.73 -2.48 8.59
C ILE A 137 -7.61 -3.32 9.22
N PHE A 138 -6.62 -2.69 9.82
CA PHE A 138 -5.52 -3.42 10.46
C PHE A 138 -5.97 -4.26 11.64
N ASP A 139 -6.90 -3.75 12.44
CA ASP A 139 -7.49 -4.52 13.54
C ASP A 139 -8.17 -5.79 13.03
N ASP A 140 -8.91 -5.71 11.91
CA ASP A 140 -9.47 -6.89 11.25
C ASP A 140 -8.39 -7.83 10.75
N MET A 141 -7.33 -7.33 10.10
CA MET A 141 -6.21 -8.17 9.67
C MET A 141 -5.56 -8.94 10.83
N THR A 142 -5.55 -8.39 12.06
CA THR A 142 -5.01 -9.09 13.23
C THR A 142 -5.78 -10.36 13.57
N THR A 143 -7.07 -10.42 13.22
CA THR A 143 -7.92 -11.61 13.42
C THR A 143 -7.46 -12.82 12.60
N GLY A 144 -6.72 -12.56 11.52
CA GLY A 144 -6.10 -13.60 10.69
C GLY A 144 -4.88 -14.28 11.31
N TRP A 145 -4.37 -13.77 12.45
CA TRP A 145 -3.22 -14.38 13.12
C TRP A 145 -3.54 -15.77 13.65
N SER A 146 -2.63 -16.71 13.42
CA SER A 146 -2.75 -18.08 13.92
C SER A 146 -1.36 -18.65 14.25
N ASP A 147 -1.29 -19.47 15.29
CA ASP A 147 -0.06 -20.16 15.68
C ASP A 147 0.25 -21.38 14.78
N ALA A 148 -0.65 -21.73 13.83
CA ALA A 148 -0.32 -22.68 12.78
C ALA A 148 0.94 -22.24 12.05
N CYS A 149 1.84 -23.16 11.73
CA CYS A 149 3.17 -22.87 11.18
C CYS A 149 4.02 -21.91 12.04
N GLY A 150 3.75 -21.79 13.32
CA GLY A 150 4.51 -20.97 14.26
C GLY A 150 4.22 -19.46 14.19
N GLY A 151 3.13 -19.03 13.54
CA GLY A 151 2.71 -17.63 13.44
C GLY A 151 2.20 -17.22 12.06
N GLY A 152 2.02 -15.90 11.86
CA GLY A 152 1.55 -15.30 10.63
C GLY A 152 0.04 -15.27 10.46
N ILE A 153 -0.44 -14.39 9.56
CA ILE A 153 -1.86 -14.32 9.21
C ILE A 153 -2.18 -15.23 8.02
N PHE A 154 -3.41 -15.72 7.95
CA PHE A 154 -3.91 -16.43 6.78
C PHE A 154 -4.07 -15.48 5.58
N TRP A 155 -4.18 -16.04 4.38
CA TRP A 155 -4.51 -15.29 3.18
C TRP A 155 -5.95 -14.77 3.21
N LYS A 156 -6.89 -15.61 3.71
CA LYS A 156 -8.31 -15.25 3.75
C LYS A 156 -9.01 -15.79 4.99
N LYS A 157 -10.20 -15.22 5.30
CA LYS A 157 -10.98 -15.47 6.52
C LYS A 157 -11.64 -16.85 6.59
N ASN A 158 -11.87 -17.54 5.49
CA ASN A 158 -12.53 -18.85 5.48
C ASN A 158 -11.53 -19.98 5.14
N PRO A 159 -11.74 -21.24 5.55
CA PRO A 159 -10.79 -22.21 6.10
C PRO A 159 -9.77 -22.79 5.14
N LEU A 160 -9.16 -22.00 4.29
CA LEU A 160 -7.91 -22.39 3.69
C LEU A 160 -6.80 -22.01 4.68
N HIS A 161 -6.20 -22.99 5.33
CA HIS A 161 -5.06 -22.78 6.24
C HIS A 161 -3.79 -22.30 5.51
N TYR A 162 -3.98 -21.52 4.43
CA TYR A 162 -2.93 -21.02 3.58
C TYR A 162 -2.41 -19.68 4.07
N LYS A 163 -1.11 -19.62 4.35
CA LYS A 163 -0.40 -18.40 4.70
C LYS A 163 0.52 -18.02 3.56
N ASN A 164 0.33 -16.84 3.01
CA ASN A 164 1.10 -16.38 1.86
C ASN A 164 1.95 -15.15 2.15
N SER A 165 2.89 -14.91 1.26
CA SER A 165 3.84 -13.81 1.38
C SER A 165 3.15 -12.47 1.29
N ILE A 166 2.18 -12.31 0.37
CA ILE A 166 1.57 -10.99 0.15
C ILE A 166 0.78 -10.51 1.35
N ALA A 167 -0.13 -11.32 1.92
CA ALA A 167 -0.91 -10.92 3.08
C ALA A 167 0.00 -10.59 4.28
N ASN A 168 1.02 -11.44 4.54
CA ASN A 168 1.92 -11.24 5.66
C ASN A 168 2.87 -10.04 5.47
N ASN A 169 3.36 -9.78 4.28
CA ASN A 169 4.18 -8.60 4.03
C ASN A 169 3.34 -7.31 4.04
N LEU A 170 2.10 -7.33 3.54
CA LEU A 170 1.19 -6.19 3.67
C LEU A 170 0.81 -5.92 5.13
N PHE A 171 0.56 -6.97 5.92
CA PHE A 171 0.34 -6.85 7.35
C PHE A 171 1.53 -6.16 8.05
N SER A 172 2.76 -6.62 7.80
CA SER A 172 3.96 -5.99 8.34
C SER A 172 4.11 -4.53 7.90
N LEU A 173 3.90 -4.26 6.61
CA LEU A 173 4.07 -2.92 6.06
C LEU A 173 3.02 -1.95 6.61
N THR A 174 1.78 -2.41 6.78
CA THR A 174 0.71 -1.63 7.40
C THR A 174 1.04 -1.34 8.86
N ALA A 175 1.43 -2.36 9.63
CA ALA A 175 1.81 -2.22 11.04
C ALA A 175 2.90 -1.15 11.23
N ILE A 176 4.01 -1.24 10.52
CA ILE A 176 5.11 -0.28 10.69
C ILE A 176 4.74 1.14 10.25
N ARG A 177 3.88 1.28 9.23
CA ARG A 177 3.40 2.59 8.79
C ARG A 177 2.39 3.20 9.76
N LEU A 178 1.51 2.40 10.38
CA LEU A 178 0.64 2.84 11.48
C LEU A 178 1.47 3.26 12.70
N TYR A 179 2.49 2.48 13.07
CA TYR A 179 3.42 2.91 14.12
C TYR A 179 4.05 4.27 13.84
N LYS A 180 4.53 4.50 12.62
CA LYS A 180 5.10 5.80 12.21
C LYS A 180 4.09 6.94 12.32
N ALA A 181 2.83 6.68 11.99
CA ALA A 181 1.78 7.68 11.99
C ALA A 181 1.24 8.00 13.40
N THR A 182 1.14 6.98 14.27
CA THR A 182 0.45 7.07 15.57
C THR A 182 1.37 7.04 16.77
N GLN A 183 2.60 6.52 16.63
CA GLN A 183 3.54 6.19 17.69
C GLN A 183 3.00 5.17 18.71
N ASN A 184 1.91 4.44 18.37
CA ASN A 184 1.38 3.38 19.21
C ASN A 184 2.28 2.14 19.15
N PRO A 185 2.90 1.70 20.25
CA PRO A 185 3.86 0.62 20.28
C PRO A 185 3.27 -0.75 19.88
N ALA A 186 1.94 -0.93 20.01
CA ALA A 186 1.28 -2.17 19.63
C ALA A 186 1.49 -2.51 18.14
N TYR A 187 1.52 -1.50 17.27
CA TYR A 187 1.81 -1.71 15.84
C TYR A 187 3.26 -2.14 15.59
N LEU A 188 4.21 -1.59 16.36
CA LEU A 188 5.60 -2.02 16.27
C LEU A 188 5.78 -3.48 16.76
N ASP A 189 5.04 -3.86 17.79
CA ASP A 189 5.06 -5.24 18.30
C ASP A 189 4.49 -6.23 17.27
N TRP A 190 3.39 -5.89 16.61
CA TRP A 190 2.84 -6.65 15.48
C TRP A 190 3.83 -6.77 14.32
N PHE A 191 4.47 -5.66 13.95
CA PHE A 191 5.51 -5.67 12.91
C PHE A 191 6.63 -6.65 13.25
N LYS A 192 7.22 -6.54 14.43
CA LYS A 192 8.30 -7.41 14.88
C LYS A 192 7.87 -8.88 14.94
N LYS A 193 6.70 -9.14 15.52
CA LYS A 193 6.14 -10.48 15.67
C LYS A 193 5.96 -11.16 14.30
N ASN A 194 5.39 -10.47 13.33
CA ASN A 194 5.16 -11.06 12.00
C ASN A 194 6.46 -11.20 11.20
N VAL A 195 7.33 -10.21 11.24
CA VAL A 195 8.63 -10.27 10.55
C VAL A 195 9.47 -11.42 11.13
N ASP A 196 9.55 -11.58 12.45
CA ASP A 196 10.29 -12.66 13.08
C ASP A 196 9.79 -14.04 12.67
N TRP A 197 8.47 -14.19 12.52
CA TRP A 197 7.90 -15.40 11.96
C TRP A 197 8.27 -15.57 10.49
N TYR A 198 8.01 -14.55 9.66
CA TYR A 198 8.24 -14.59 8.22
C TYR A 198 9.67 -14.98 7.84
N MET A 199 10.66 -14.44 8.57
CA MET A 199 12.08 -14.71 8.36
C MET A 199 12.47 -16.17 8.64
N ARG A 200 11.65 -16.94 9.38
CA ARG A 200 11.89 -18.35 9.68
C ARG A 200 11.17 -19.32 8.75
N THR A 201 10.25 -18.85 7.92
CA THR A 201 9.41 -19.70 7.06
C THR A 201 10.13 -20.30 5.86
N GLY A 202 11.27 -19.71 5.47
CA GLY A 202 11.94 -20.03 4.20
C GLY A 202 11.25 -19.45 2.96
N MET A 203 10.21 -18.63 3.12
CA MET A 203 9.57 -17.94 1.99
C MET A 203 10.49 -16.92 1.32
N ILE A 204 11.50 -16.42 2.02
CA ILE A 204 12.63 -15.73 1.37
C ILE A 204 13.60 -16.79 0.91
N ASN A 205 13.57 -17.13 -0.36
CA ASN A 205 14.48 -18.10 -0.97
C ASN A 205 15.83 -17.42 -1.22
N THR A 206 16.80 -17.68 -0.36
CA THR A 206 18.14 -17.08 -0.42
C THR A 206 19.05 -17.70 -1.49
N ASP A 207 18.67 -18.85 -2.06
CA ASP A 207 19.47 -19.51 -3.11
C ASP A 207 19.31 -18.80 -4.46
N ILE A 208 18.09 -18.31 -4.72
CA ILE A 208 17.74 -17.64 -5.98
C ILE A 208 17.30 -16.17 -5.77
N TYR A 209 17.29 -15.70 -4.53
CA TYR A 209 16.85 -14.36 -4.12
C TYR A 209 15.46 -13.99 -4.66
N GLN A 210 14.49 -14.87 -4.38
CA GLN A 210 13.08 -14.67 -4.72
C GLN A 210 12.19 -14.95 -3.51
N ILE A 211 11.03 -14.33 -3.54
CA ILE A 211 9.99 -14.54 -2.53
C ILE A 211 9.04 -15.61 -3.04
N GLU A 212 8.94 -16.69 -2.30
CA GLU A 212 7.96 -17.75 -2.53
C GLU A 212 6.55 -17.26 -2.22
N ASP A 213 5.54 -17.82 -2.90
CA ASP A 213 4.17 -17.32 -2.75
C ASP A 213 3.57 -17.61 -1.37
N GLY A 214 3.81 -18.79 -0.81
CA GLY A 214 3.28 -19.13 0.51
C GLY A 214 3.72 -20.51 1.01
N THR A 215 3.05 -21.00 2.03
CA THR A 215 3.35 -22.27 2.68
C THR A 215 2.43 -23.40 2.19
N LYS A 216 2.92 -24.64 2.25
CA LYS A 216 2.12 -25.85 2.17
C LYS A 216 1.55 -26.21 3.57
N ASP A 217 0.74 -27.27 3.63
CA ASP A 217 0.16 -27.77 4.88
C ASP A 217 1.23 -28.26 5.87
N ASP A 218 2.40 -28.68 5.38
CA ASP A 218 3.56 -29.04 6.20
C ASP A 218 4.40 -27.83 6.64
N CYS A 219 3.91 -26.63 6.42
CA CYS A 219 4.56 -25.36 6.74
C CYS A 219 5.83 -25.05 5.94
N THR A 220 6.18 -25.84 4.93
CA THR A 220 7.30 -25.54 4.02
C THR A 220 6.86 -24.62 2.89
N PRO A 221 7.77 -23.83 2.28
CA PRO A 221 7.44 -22.99 1.13
C PRO A 221 6.90 -23.80 -0.04
N ASN A 222 5.86 -23.29 -0.71
CA ASN A 222 5.19 -24.02 -1.78
C ASN A 222 6.00 -24.08 -3.10
N ARG A 223 6.98 -23.19 -3.28
CA ARG A 223 7.87 -23.11 -4.46
C ARG A 223 7.11 -23.08 -5.79
N ASN A 224 5.96 -22.43 -5.78
CA ASN A 224 5.10 -22.24 -6.95
C ASN A 224 5.52 -21.00 -7.76
N ALA A 225 4.56 -20.34 -8.42
CA ALA A 225 4.80 -19.14 -9.19
C ALA A 225 5.34 -18.00 -8.31
N HIS A 226 6.28 -17.22 -8.87
CA HIS A 226 6.81 -16.02 -8.24
C HIS A 226 6.09 -14.79 -8.80
N TYR A 227 5.36 -14.09 -7.94
CA TYR A 227 4.60 -12.90 -8.31
C TYR A 227 5.40 -11.63 -8.01
N THR A 228 5.33 -10.65 -8.90
CA THR A 228 6.04 -9.38 -8.76
C THR A 228 5.62 -8.59 -7.52
N TYR A 229 4.34 -8.65 -7.14
CA TYR A 229 3.84 -8.00 -5.93
C TYR A 229 4.47 -8.58 -4.65
N ASN A 230 4.67 -9.90 -4.57
CA ASN A 230 5.37 -10.52 -3.44
C ASN A 230 6.79 -9.96 -3.29
N GLN A 231 7.50 -9.82 -4.40
CA GLN A 231 8.86 -9.27 -4.41
C GLN A 231 8.86 -7.81 -3.95
N GLY A 232 7.99 -6.98 -4.55
CA GLY A 232 7.94 -5.55 -4.29
C GLY A 232 7.56 -5.21 -2.85
N VAL A 233 6.57 -5.89 -2.27
CA VAL A 233 6.15 -5.63 -0.88
C VAL A 233 7.17 -6.15 0.13
N ALA A 234 7.79 -7.31 -0.12
CA ALA A 234 8.86 -7.81 0.73
C ALA A 234 10.08 -6.87 0.75
N ILE A 235 10.47 -6.30 -0.40
CA ILE A 235 11.51 -5.27 -0.48
C ILE A 235 11.15 -4.06 0.40
N ALA A 236 9.90 -3.61 0.35
CA ALA A 236 9.45 -2.49 1.18
C ALA A 236 9.52 -2.82 2.69
N VAL A 237 9.13 -4.02 3.10
CA VAL A 237 9.24 -4.49 4.49
C VAL A 237 10.70 -4.55 4.94
N LEU A 238 11.58 -5.11 4.12
CA LEU A 238 13.03 -5.20 4.43
C LEU A 238 13.68 -3.79 4.55
N ALA A 239 13.26 -2.85 3.70
CA ALA A 239 13.70 -1.46 3.80
C ALA A 239 13.24 -0.81 5.12
N GLU A 240 11.99 -1.07 5.54
CA GLU A 240 11.48 -0.58 6.83
C GLU A 240 12.21 -1.21 8.02
N MET A 241 12.55 -2.51 7.96
CA MET A 241 13.39 -3.17 8.98
C MET A 241 14.75 -2.49 9.11
N TYR A 242 15.39 -2.19 7.99
CA TYR A 242 16.67 -1.50 7.96
C TYR A 242 16.57 -0.09 8.55
N LEU A 243 15.59 0.71 8.12
CA LEU A 243 15.40 2.09 8.59
C LEU A 243 15.06 2.19 10.08
N HIS A 244 14.42 1.17 10.64
CA HIS A 244 14.12 1.10 12.08
C HIS A 244 15.19 0.39 12.91
N SER A 245 16.37 0.15 12.33
CA SER A 245 17.48 -0.55 12.97
C SER A 245 17.11 -1.92 13.53
N TYR A 246 16.06 -2.53 12.97
CA TYR A 246 15.60 -3.84 13.37
C TYR A 246 16.23 -4.91 12.46
N ARG A 247 17.07 -5.76 13.06
CA ARG A 247 17.87 -6.76 12.32
C ARG A 247 18.65 -6.16 11.13
N MET A 248 19.24 -5.01 11.31
CA MET A 248 19.80 -4.15 10.29
C MET A 248 20.78 -4.87 9.33
N GLU A 249 21.73 -5.64 9.86
CA GLU A 249 22.71 -6.36 9.04
C GLU A 249 22.05 -7.41 8.13
N PHE A 250 21.12 -8.17 8.70
CA PHE A 250 20.43 -9.23 7.99
C PHE A 250 19.50 -8.65 6.91
N SER A 251 18.69 -7.64 7.25
CA SER A 251 17.78 -6.99 6.30
C SER A 251 18.53 -6.30 5.18
N ALA A 252 19.65 -5.64 5.47
CA ALA A 252 20.49 -5.00 4.46
C ALA A 252 21.09 -6.01 3.47
N GLN A 253 21.55 -7.16 3.95
CA GLN A 253 22.13 -8.19 3.08
C GLN A 253 21.07 -8.78 2.14
N ILE A 254 19.89 -9.18 2.70
CA ILE A 254 18.83 -9.73 1.87
C ILE A 254 18.28 -8.67 0.90
N LEU A 255 18.10 -7.44 1.35
CA LEU A 255 17.64 -6.34 0.51
C LEU A 255 18.57 -6.11 -0.69
N ARG A 256 19.90 -6.05 -0.45
CA ARG A 256 20.89 -5.93 -1.53
C ARG A 256 20.77 -7.08 -2.53
N ASN A 257 20.66 -8.31 -2.04
CA ASN A 257 20.63 -9.49 -2.90
C ASN A 257 19.32 -9.59 -3.71
N LEU A 258 18.19 -9.26 -3.10
CA LEU A 258 16.91 -9.18 -3.83
C LEU A 258 16.94 -8.09 -4.91
N LEU A 259 17.44 -6.90 -4.59
CA LEU A 259 17.55 -5.82 -5.57
C LEU A 259 18.50 -6.19 -6.72
N ALA A 260 19.61 -6.86 -6.41
CA ALA A 260 20.55 -7.32 -7.43
C ALA A 260 19.91 -8.39 -8.35
N ALA A 261 19.08 -9.29 -7.82
CA ALA A 261 18.35 -10.29 -8.63
C ALA A 261 17.37 -9.65 -9.62
N PHE A 262 16.89 -8.43 -9.34
CA PHE A 262 16.08 -7.63 -10.25
C PHE A 262 16.88 -6.67 -11.15
N GLY A 263 18.22 -6.77 -11.16
CA GLY A 263 19.08 -5.86 -11.93
C GLY A 263 19.10 -4.43 -11.39
N MET A 264 18.69 -4.22 -10.13
CA MET A 264 18.69 -2.92 -9.46
C MET A 264 19.96 -2.78 -8.60
N SER A 265 20.70 -1.69 -8.76
CA SER A 265 21.80 -1.35 -7.85
C SER A 265 21.27 -0.57 -6.64
N VAL A 266 21.72 -0.92 -5.46
CA VAL A 266 21.57 -0.04 -4.29
C VAL A 266 22.52 1.13 -4.52
N LEU A 267 21.97 2.33 -4.68
CA LEU A 267 22.79 3.54 -4.66
C LEU A 267 23.46 3.60 -3.28
N SER A 268 24.79 3.55 -3.31
CA SER A 268 25.67 3.63 -2.13
C SER A 268 25.56 4.97 -1.43
#